data_1177566cc52948e0a47e5f5433057a20
#
_entry.id   1177566cc52948e0a47e5f5433057a20
#
_cell.length_a   1.000
_cell.length_b   1.000
_cell.length_c   1.000
_cell.angle_alpha   90.00
_cell.angle_beta   90.00
_cell.angle_gamma   90.00
#
_symmetry.space_group_name_H-M   'P 1'
#
loop_
_entity.id
_entity.type
_entity.pdbx_description
1 polymer ?
#
loop_
_entity_poly.entity_id
_entity_poly.type
_entity_poly.pdbx_seq_one_letter_code
_entity_poly.pdbx_strand_id
1 'polypeptide(L)'
;MPSKSPNRQTIWNYLLTVVVSAAIGAAVTWLFMSQRSTSDVRPISSPQPTAMTNAASPDVSGMSAGDAAVALGNFAYDHQRWTEAIRHYQDAIASGIDNADVHTDLGNAFRFSNQPEQALNQYTIAQKLNPQHENSLFNQISLFTETLNTPARAIPICEEFIRRFPNSDKLPAVREQLERAKTTQR
;
A
#
# COMPACT_ATOMS: atom_id res chain seq x y z
N MET A 1 11.15 27.95 58.48
CA MET A 1 12.36 28.39 57.75
C MET A 1 11.90 29.13 56.52
N PRO A 2 12.26 30.43 56.32
CA PRO A 2 11.83 31.17 55.16
C PRO A 2 12.68 30.79 53.94
N SER A 3 12.03 30.44 52.84
CA SER A 3 12.66 30.15 51.54
C SER A 3 13.24 31.44 50.98
N LYS A 4 14.53 31.48 50.76
CA LYS A 4 15.23 32.61 50.12
C LYS A 4 14.76 32.74 48.67
N SER A 5 14.11 33.84 48.32
CA SER A 5 13.79 34.20 46.97
C SER A 5 15.06 34.30 46.09
N PRO A 6 15.07 33.81 44.87
CA PRO A 6 16.26 33.86 44.02
C PRO A 6 16.62 35.32 43.72
N ASN A 7 17.91 35.64 43.78
CA ASN A 7 18.46 36.97 43.52
C ASN A 7 18.21 37.34 42.04
N ARG A 8 17.89 38.61 41.79
CA ARG A 8 17.65 39.19 40.46
C ARG A 8 18.75 38.84 39.44
N GLN A 9 19.98 38.75 39.90
CA GLN A 9 21.13 38.35 39.06
C GLN A 9 21.07 36.89 38.62
N THR A 10 20.57 36.01 39.43
CA THR A 10 20.37 34.59 39.07
C THR A 10 19.29 34.39 38.00
N ILE A 11 18.21 35.17 38.12
CA ILE A 11 17.11 35.19 37.12
C ILE A 11 17.62 35.71 35.78
N TRP A 12 18.40 36.77 35.75
CA TRP A 12 18.99 37.31 34.55
C TRP A 12 19.96 36.35 33.86
N ASN A 13 20.79 35.65 34.61
CA ASN A 13 21.70 34.67 34.06
C ASN A 13 20.96 33.46 33.48
N TYR A 14 19.84 33.01 34.09
CA TYR A 14 19.00 31.95 33.54
C TYR A 14 18.32 32.40 32.24
N LEU A 15 17.78 33.61 32.16
CA LEU A 15 17.18 34.15 30.96
C LEU A 15 18.20 34.30 29.83
N LEU A 16 19.42 34.75 30.14
CA LEU A 16 20.47 34.87 29.14
C LEU A 16 20.90 33.50 28.57
N THR A 17 21.03 32.47 29.40
CA THR A 17 21.36 31.13 28.96
C THR A 17 20.26 30.50 28.07
N VAL A 18 18.98 30.74 28.38
CA VAL A 18 17.86 30.22 27.55
C VAL A 18 17.83 30.92 26.20
N VAL A 19 18.03 32.23 26.14
CA VAL A 19 18.03 32.99 24.88
C VAL A 19 19.22 32.60 23.99
N VAL A 20 20.41 32.41 24.56
CA VAL A 20 21.60 32.01 23.81
C VAL A 20 21.45 30.58 23.27
N SER A 21 20.89 29.68 24.07
CA SER A 21 20.64 28.30 23.63
C SER A 21 19.61 28.23 22.49
N ALA A 22 18.55 29.06 22.53
CA ALA A 22 17.57 29.13 21.47
C ALA A 22 18.15 29.72 20.15
N ALA A 23 19.04 30.72 20.28
CA ALA A 23 19.70 31.32 19.12
C ALA A 23 20.69 30.35 18.45
N ILE A 24 21.44 29.58 19.23
CA ILE A 24 22.36 28.56 18.70
C ILE A 24 21.60 27.42 18.04
N GLY A 25 20.47 26.96 18.62
CA GLY A 25 19.61 25.94 18.02
C GLY A 25 19.02 26.37 16.68
N ALA A 26 18.57 27.61 16.57
CA ALA A 26 18.04 28.17 15.31
C ALA A 26 19.12 28.34 14.23
N ALA A 27 20.33 28.76 14.62
CA ALA A 27 21.46 28.90 13.70
C ALA A 27 21.97 27.55 13.16
N VAL A 28 22.02 26.52 14.02
CA VAL A 28 22.41 25.17 13.60
C VAL A 28 21.37 24.54 12.67
N THR A 29 20.07 24.71 12.95
CA THR A 29 19.01 24.22 12.06
C THR A 29 19.02 24.98 10.73
N TRP A 30 19.25 26.26 10.74
CA TRP A 30 19.34 27.05 9.50
C TRP A 30 20.57 26.68 8.70
N LEU A 31 21.75 26.48 9.33
CA LEU A 31 22.98 26.01 8.67
C LEU A 31 22.80 24.60 8.09
N PHE A 32 22.11 23.71 8.79
CA PHE A 32 21.82 22.37 8.30
C PHE A 32 20.79 22.36 7.14
N MET A 33 19.85 23.31 7.15
CA MET A 33 18.91 23.49 6.02
C MET A 33 19.58 24.21 4.84
N SER A 34 20.51 25.12 5.07
CA SER A 34 21.21 25.85 4.00
C SER A 34 22.31 25.01 3.32
N GLN A 35 22.83 23.99 4.00
CA GLN A 35 23.79 23.03 3.42
C GLN A 35 23.14 21.88 2.64
N ARG A 36 21.82 21.85 2.53
CA ARG A 36 21.20 21.12 1.43
C ARG A 36 21.45 21.90 0.14
N SER A 37 22.73 22.01 -0.21
CA SER A 37 23.16 22.30 -1.56
C SER A 37 22.28 21.46 -2.49
N THR A 38 21.78 22.11 -3.49
CA THR A 38 21.39 21.55 -4.76
C THR A 38 22.50 20.63 -5.26
N SER A 39 22.64 19.45 -4.62
CA SER A 39 23.30 18.34 -5.28
C SER A 39 22.49 18.14 -6.54
N ASP A 40 23.14 18.29 -7.68
CA ASP A 40 22.68 17.87 -8.98
C ASP A 40 21.83 16.60 -8.83
N VAL A 41 20.54 16.79 -8.59
CA VAL A 41 19.55 15.81 -8.94
C VAL A 41 19.55 15.87 -10.46
N ARG A 42 20.56 15.18 -11.09
CA ARG A 42 20.32 14.67 -12.43
C ARG A 42 18.91 14.09 -12.34
N PRO A 43 17.96 14.55 -13.16
CA PRO A 43 16.71 13.86 -13.24
C PRO A 43 17.11 12.40 -13.47
N ILE A 44 16.89 11.54 -12.46
CA ILE A 44 16.85 10.11 -12.70
C ILE A 44 15.78 10.06 -13.76
N SER A 45 16.21 9.88 -15.00
CA SER A 45 15.29 9.53 -16.08
C SER A 45 14.57 8.34 -15.49
N SER A 46 13.35 8.58 -15.06
CA SER A 46 12.43 7.51 -14.70
C SER A 46 12.65 6.46 -15.78
N PRO A 47 12.88 5.18 -15.46
CA PRO A 47 12.97 4.19 -16.51
C PRO A 47 11.72 4.46 -17.35
N GLN A 48 11.93 5.02 -18.55
CA GLN A 48 10.84 5.14 -19.50
C GLN A 48 10.33 3.72 -19.62
N PRO A 49 9.04 3.50 -19.41
CA PRO A 49 8.47 2.19 -19.63
C PRO A 49 8.87 1.81 -21.05
N THR A 50 9.74 0.81 -21.13
CA THR A 50 10.18 0.21 -22.39
C THR A 50 8.93 -0.01 -23.22
N ALA A 51 8.90 0.64 -24.39
CA ALA A 51 7.93 0.55 -25.46
C ALA A 51 6.65 -0.20 -25.04
N MET A 52 5.75 0.50 -24.36
CA MET A 52 4.40 0.00 -24.18
C MET A 52 3.86 -0.20 -25.61
N THR A 53 3.62 -1.43 -25.96
CA THR A 53 2.85 -1.76 -27.15
C THR A 53 1.66 -0.79 -27.18
N ASN A 54 1.50 -0.05 -28.28
CA ASN A 54 0.34 0.81 -28.52
C ASN A 54 -0.90 -0.08 -28.72
N ALA A 55 -1.23 -0.87 -27.70
CA ALA A 55 -2.50 -1.57 -27.67
C ALA A 55 -3.59 -0.50 -27.58
N ALA A 56 -4.44 -0.45 -28.57
CA ALA A 56 -5.59 0.46 -28.57
C ALA A 56 -6.45 0.14 -27.34
N SER A 57 -6.83 1.19 -26.60
CA SER A 57 -7.78 1.03 -25.49
C SER A 57 -9.06 0.35 -25.96
N PRO A 58 -9.73 -0.44 -25.13
CA PRO A 58 -10.98 -1.09 -25.52
C PRO A 58 -12.02 -0.05 -25.89
N ASP A 59 -12.87 -0.39 -26.87
CA ASP A 59 -14.04 0.42 -27.16
C ASP A 59 -15.07 0.24 -26.04
N VAL A 60 -15.31 1.31 -25.31
CA VAL A 60 -16.27 1.36 -24.20
C VAL A 60 -17.54 2.12 -24.57
N SER A 61 -17.73 2.40 -25.87
CA SER A 61 -18.92 3.07 -26.42
C SER A 61 -20.20 2.28 -26.07
N GLY A 62 -21.14 2.93 -25.42
CA GLY A 62 -22.43 2.31 -25.06
C GLY A 62 -22.41 1.53 -23.74
N MET A 63 -21.29 1.43 -23.03
CA MET A 63 -21.25 0.89 -21.70
C MET A 63 -21.73 1.90 -20.65
N SER A 64 -22.19 1.42 -19.49
CA SER A 64 -22.35 2.30 -18.33
C SER A 64 -21.01 2.88 -17.90
N ALA A 65 -21.01 4.00 -17.16
CA ALA A 65 -19.75 4.60 -16.66
C ALA A 65 -18.96 3.60 -15.78
N GLY A 66 -19.67 2.82 -14.95
CA GLY A 66 -19.05 1.81 -14.11
C GLY A 66 -18.45 0.65 -14.91
N ASP A 67 -19.19 0.09 -15.86
CA ASP A 67 -18.71 -1.01 -16.70
C ASP A 67 -17.53 -0.57 -17.57
N ALA A 68 -17.61 0.63 -18.16
CA ALA A 68 -16.51 1.22 -18.91
C ALA A 68 -15.24 1.37 -18.04
N ALA A 69 -15.40 1.81 -16.80
CA ALA A 69 -14.29 1.95 -15.87
C ALA A 69 -13.69 0.57 -15.52
N VAL A 70 -14.49 -0.47 -15.30
CA VAL A 70 -14.00 -1.84 -15.11
C VAL A 70 -13.22 -2.32 -16.33
N ALA A 71 -13.77 -2.15 -17.53
CA ALA A 71 -13.10 -2.58 -18.77
C ALA A 71 -11.76 -1.88 -18.99
N LEU A 72 -11.68 -0.56 -18.71
CA LEU A 72 -10.44 0.21 -18.77
C LEU A 72 -9.46 -0.20 -17.68
N GLY A 73 -9.95 -0.52 -16.49
CA GLY A 73 -9.15 -1.05 -15.38
C GLY A 73 -8.49 -2.37 -15.75
N ASN A 74 -9.26 -3.32 -16.27
CA ASN A 74 -8.77 -4.62 -16.73
C ASN A 74 -7.73 -4.44 -17.85
N PHE A 75 -8.02 -3.59 -18.83
CA PHE A 75 -7.07 -3.29 -19.90
C PHE A 75 -5.76 -2.70 -19.36
N ALA A 76 -5.82 -1.75 -18.44
CA ALA A 76 -4.64 -1.17 -17.83
C ALA A 76 -3.86 -2.22 -17.00
N TYR A 77 -4.57 -3.09 -16.29
CA TYR A 77 -3.98 -4.18 -15.50
C TYR A 77 -3.24 -5.19 -16.38
N ASP A 78 -3.85 -5.64 -17.46
CA ASP A 78 -3.25 -6.59 -18.42
C ASP A 78 -1.98 -6.03 -19.09
N HIS A 79 -1.90 -4.70 -19.20
CA HIS A 79 -0.74 -3.99 -19.73
C HIS A 79 0.23 -3.52 -18.62
N GLN A 80 0.08 -4.01 -17.38
CA GLN A 80 0.92 -3.69 -16.23
C GLN A 80 0.97 -2.18 -15.89
N ARG A 81 -0.05 -1.43 -16.30
CA ARG A 81 -0.23 0.00 -16.00
C ARG A 81 -0.95 0.17 -14.67
N TRP A 82 -0.28 -0.29 -13.59
CA TRP A 82 -0.90 -0.46 -12.28
C TRP A 82 -1.58 0.80 -11.73
N THR A 83 -0.92 1.95 -11.84
CA THR A 83 -1.48 3.23 -11.37
C THR A 83 -2.76 3.61 -12.13
N GLU A 84 -2.80 3.33 -13.42
CA GLU A 84 -3.96 3.57 -14.26
C GLU A 84 -5.09 2.59 -13.95
N ALA A 85 -4.76 1.31 -13.75
CA ALA A 85 -5.71 0.29 -13.32
C ALA A 85 -6.35 0.66 -11.96
N ILE A 86 -5.55 1.08 -10.98
CA ILE A 86 -6.04 1.55 -9.69
C ILE A 86 -7.07 2.67 -9.87
N ARG A 87 -6.75 3.69 -10.67
CA ARG A 87 -7.66 4.81 -10.90
C ARG A 87 -8.99 4.34 -11.51
N HIS A 88 -8.93 3.50 -12.53
CA HIS A 88 -10.14 3.01 -13.20
C HIS A 88 -11.00 2.12 -12.31
N TYR A 89 -10.42 1.24 -11.48
CA TYR A 89 -11.22 0.46 -10.54
C TYR A 89 -11.85 1.34 -9.45
N GLN A 90 -11.16 2.40 -9.01
CA GLN A 90 -11.74 3.39 -8.09
C GLN A 90 -12.89 4.16 -8.74
N ASP A 91 -12.75 4.53 -10.01
CA ASP A 91 -13.81 5.16 -10.80
C ASP A 91 -15.03 4.22 -10.95
N ALA A 92 -14.80 2.91 -11.13
CA ALA A 92 -15.85 1.90 -11.19
C ALA A 92 -16.65 1.84 -9.89
N ILE A 93 -15.96 1.77 -8.75
CA ILE A 93 -16.59 1.77 -7.40
C ILE A 93 -17.38 3.07 -7.19
N ALA A 94 -16.80 4.22 -7.53
CA ALA A 94 -17.48 5.52 -7.43
C ALA A 94 -18.72 5.62 -8.34
N SER A 95 -18.75 4.85 -9.43
CA SER A 95 -19.86 4.76 -10.38
C SER A 95 -20.89 3.69 -10.00
N GLY A 96 -20.77 3.05 -8.84
CA GLY A 96 -21.72 2.09 -8.30
C GLY A 96 -21.39 0.62 -8.54
N ILE A 97 -20.26 0.28 -9.18
CA ILE A 97 -19.79 -1.11 -9.29
C ILE A 97 -18.95 -1.47 -8.04
N ASP A 98 -19.65 -1.55 -6.92
CA ASP A 98 -19.06 -1.87 -5.61
C ASP A 98 -19.30 -3.36 -5.26
N ASN A 99 -18.41 -4.23 -5.73
CA ASN A 99 -18.53 -5.67 -5.55
C ASN A 99 -17.17 -6.33 -5.25
N ALA A 100 -17.22 -7.61 -4.85
CA ALA A 100 -16.03 -8.35 -4.44
C ALA A 100 -14.98 -8.52 -5.55
N ASP A 101 -15.42 -8.63 -6.79
CA ASP A 101 -14.52 -8.78 -7.95
C ASP A 101 -13.70 -7.51 -8.14
N VAL A 102 -14.36 -6.35 -8.25
CA VAL A 102 -13.67 -5.05 -8.45
C VAL A 102 -12.72 -4.72 -7.31
N HIS A 103 -13.12 -4.98 -6.05
CA HIS A 103 -12.22 -4.81 -4.91
C HIS A 103 -11.04 -5.77 -4.96
N THR A 104 -11.22 -7.00 -5.45
CA THR A 104 -10.11 -7.96 -5.61
C THR A 104 -9.14 -7.49 -6.70
N ASP A 105 -9.64 -7.00 -7.83
CA ASP A 105 -8.82 -6.51 -8.92
C ASP A 105 -8.08 -5.23 -8.54
N LEU A 106 -8.73 -4.32 -7.83
CA LEU A 106 -8.09 -3.14 -7.22
C LEU A 106 -6.99 -3.56 -6.23
N GLY A 107 -7.26 -4.57 -5.42
CA GLY A 107 -6.26 -5.16 -4.50
C GLY A 107 -5.05 -5.72 -5.26
N ASN A 108 -5.27 -6.43 -6.36
CA ASN A 108 -4.21 -6.92 -7.21
C ASN A 108 -3.38 -5.78 -7.82
N ALA A 109 -4.03 -4.73 -8.32
CA ALA A 109 -3.36 -3.55 -8.87
C ALA A 109 -2.50 -2.84 -7.80
N PHE A 110 -2.99 -2.71 -6.56
CA PHE A 110 -2.21 -2.21 -5.43
C PHE A 110 -1.01 -3.10 -5.10
N ARG A 111 -1.21 -4.43 -5.07
CA ARG A 111 -0.13 -5.38 -4.80
C ARG A 111 1.01 -5.23 -5.82
N PHE A 112 0.71 -5.17 -7.11
CA PHE A 112 1.71 -5.04 -8.16
C PHE A 112 2.30 -3.63 -8.28
N SER A 113 1.63 -2.61 -7.75
CA SER A 113 2.19 -1.27 -7.62
C SER A 113 3.00 -1.06 -6.33
N ASN A 114 3.34 -2.15 -5.62
CA ASN A 114 4.10 -2.14 -4.36
C ASN A 114 3.40 -1.38 -3.22
N GLN A 115 2.08 -1.54 -3.11
CA GLN A 115 1.23 -0.95 -2.08
C GLN A 115 0.47 -2.05 -1.31
N PRO A 116 1.20 -2.93 -0.57
CA PRO A 116 0.62 -4.15 -0.01
C PRO A 116 -0.44 -3.91 1.07
N GLU A 117 -0.36 -2.81 1.83
CA GLU A 117 -1.36 -2.47 2.85
C GLU A 117 -2.71 -2.12 2.21
N GLN A 118 -2.68 -1.36 1.11
CA GLN A 118 -3.88 -1.05 0.33
C GLN A 118 -4.46 -2.31 -0.30
N ALA A 119 -3.61 -3.19 -0.84
CA ALA A 119 -4.04 -4.49 -1.37
C ALA A 119 -4.78 -5.31 -0.31
N LEU A 120 -4.21 -5.45 0.90
CA LEU A 120 -4.83 -6.17 2.00
C LEU A 120 -6.18 -5.58 2.39
N ASN A 121 -6.28 -4.25 2.43
CA ASN A 121 -7.54 -3.57 2.71
C ASN A 121 -8.61 -3.92 1.67
N GLN A 122 -8.26 -3.88 0.39
CA GLN A 122 -9.20 -4.19 -0.70
C GLN A 122 -9.67 -5.65 -0.66
N TYR A 123 -8.76 -6.61 -0.46
CA TYR A 123 -9.15 -8.02 -0.28
C TYR A 123 -10.05 -8.23 0.94
N THR A 124 -9.83 -7.48 2.02
CA THR A 124 -10.68 -7.52 3.21
C THR A 124 -12.08 -6.99 2.93
N ILE A 125 -12.20 -5.92 2.14
CA ILE A 125 -13.50 -5.39 1.69
C ILE A 125 -14.21 -6.42 0.82
N ALA A 126 -13.51 -7.02 -0.16
CA ALA A 126 -14.06 -8.06 -1.00
C ALA A 126 -14.62 -9.24 -0.19
N GLN A 127 -13.91 -9.69 0.86
CA GLN A 127 -14.38 -10.73 1.76
C GLN A 127 -15.61 -10.33 2.59
N LYS A 128 -15.76 -9.05 2.93
CA LYS A 128 -16.96 -8.54 3.62
C LYS A 128 -18.16 -8.48 2.70
N LEU A 129 -17.97 -8.05 1.45
CA LEU A 129 -19.01 -7.95 0.43
C LEU A 129 -19.49 -9.34 -0.01
N ASN A 130 -18.58 -10.25 -0.21
CA ASN A 130 -18.88 -11.64 -0.54
C ASN A 130 -17.97 -12.60 0.24
N PRO A 131 -18.42 -13.15 1.36
CA PRO A 131 -17.67 -14.16 2.10
C PRO A 131 -17.33 -15.42 1.29
N GLN A 132 -18.05 -15.73 0.24
CA GLN A 132 -17.77 -16.87 -0.65
C GLN A 132 -16.82 -16.51 -1.80
N HIS A 133 -16.27 -15.30 -1.81
CA HIS A 133 -15.33 -14.89 -2.85
C HIS A 133 -13.94 -15.48 -2.60
N GLU A 134 -13.70 -16.60 -3.23
CA GLU A 134 -12.49 -17.42 -3.07
C GLU A 134 -11.21 -16.68 -3.46
N ASN A 135 -11.25 -15.92 -4.59
CA ASN A 135 -10.07 -15.26 -5.13
C ASN A 135 -9.47 -14.23 -4.17
N SER A 136 -10.29 -13.44 -3.48
CA SER A 136 -9.78 -12.45 -2.53
C SER A 136 -9.08 -13.09 -1.33
N LEU A 137 -9.56 -14.24 -0.84
CA LEU A 137 -8.91 -14.97 0.24
C LEU A 137 -7.59 -15.61 -0.24
N PHE A 138 -7.58 -16.19 -1.44
CA PHE A 138 -6.38 -16.72 -2.06
C PHE A 138 -5.32 -15.66 -2.29
N ASN A 139 -5.73 -14.49 -2.77
CA ASN A 139 -4.81 -13.36 -3.00
C ASN A 139 -4.23 -12.79 -1.70
N GLN A 140 -4.96 -12.85 -0.57
CA GLN A 140 -4.39 -12.53 0.74
C GLN A 140 -3.27 -13.50 1.13
N ILE A 141 -3.43 -14.79 0.86
CA ILE A 141 -2.38 -15.80 1.10
C ILE A 141 -1.14 -15.43 0.29
N SER A 142 -1.29 -15.22 -1.01
CA SER A 142 -0.19 -14.83 -1.91
C SER A 142 0.45 -13.50 -1.50
N LEU A 143 -0.33 -12.53 -1.00
CA LEU A 143 0.21 -11.27 -0.49
C LEU A 143 1.18 -11.49 0.66
N PHE A 144 0.83 -12.34 1.64
CA PHE A 144 1.68 -12.61 2.79
C PHE A 144 2.88 -13.49 2.46
N THR A 145 2.73 -14.47 1.55
CA THR A 145 3.79 -15.41 1.23
C THR A 145 4.79 -14.87 0.20
N GLU A 146 4.30 -14.16 -0.82
CA GLU A 146 5.12 -13.77 -1.97
C GLU A 146 5.53 -12.29 -1.94
N THR A 147 4.64 -11.40 -1.49
CA THR A 147 4.88 -9.96 -1.54
C THR A 147 5.52 -9.45 -0.25
N LEU A 148 4.91 -9.78 0.89
CA LEU A 148 5.37 -9.32 2.21
C LEU A 148 6.43 -10.25 2.82
N ASN A 149 6.64 -11.42 2.27
CA ASN A 149 7.53 -12.46 2.80
C ASN A 149 7.31 -12.72 4.31
N THR A 150 6.05 -12.76 4.72
CA THR A 150 5.61 -13.03 6.09
C THR A 150 4.71 -14.27 6.14
N PRO A 151 5.24 -15.46 5.79
CA PRO A 151 4.42 -16.67 5.62
C PRO A 151 3.65 -17.08 6.87
N ALA A 152 4.16 -16.75 8.05
CA ALA A 152 3.48 -16.99 9.31
C ALA A 152 2.05 -16.36 9.35
N ARG A 153 1.88 -15.20 8.75
CA ARG A 153 0.59 -14.51 8.68
C ARG A 153 -0.39 -15.18 7.71
N ALA A 154 0.11 -15.95 6.76
CA ALA A 154 -0.72 -16.70 5.82
C ALA A 154 -1.34 -17.96 6.45
N ILE A 155 -0.74 -18.53 7.51
CA ILE A 155 -1.19 -19.79 8.12
C ILE A 155 -2.69 -19.79 8.44
N PRO A 156 -3.23 -18.86 9.26
CA PRO A 156 -4.64 -18.85 9.61
C PRO A 156 -5.55 -18.65 8.38
N ILE A 157 -5.07 -17.92 7.37
CA ILE A 157 -5.84 -17.67 6.14
C ILE A 157 -5.87 -18.93 5.25
N CYS A 158 -4.77 -19.67 5.18
CA CYS A 158 -4.73 -20.96 4.49
C CYS A 158 -5.70 -21.97 5.15
N GLU A 159 -5.71 -22.04 6.48
CA GLU A 159 -6.60 -22.93 7.22
C GLU A 159 -8.07 -22.54 7.03
N GLU A 160 -8.35 -21.24 7.00
CA GLU A 160 -9.68 -20.73 6.68
C GLU A 160 -10.08 -21.05 5.24
N PHE A 161 -9.19 -20.89 4.26
CA PHE A 161 -9.45 -21.21 2.87
C PHE A 161 -9.81 -22.70 2.71
N ILE A 162 -9.01 -23.60 3.30
CA ILE A 162 -9.24 -25.05 3.23
C ILE A 162 -10.60 -25.42 3.83
N ARG A 163 -10.96 -24.78 4.94
CA ARG A 163 -12.25 -25.03 5.62
C ARG A 163 -13.44 -24.54 4.79
N ARG A 164 -13.32 -23.37 4.15
CA ARG A 164 -14.44 -22.71 3.43
C ARG A 164 -14.61 -23.26 2.03
N PHE A 165 -13.53 -23.62 1.35
CA PHE A 165 -13.51 -24.00 -0.06
C PHE A 165 -12.96 -25.43 -0.27
N PRO A 166 -13.63 -26.48 0.31
CA PRO A 166 -13.10 -27.83 0.29
C PRO A 166 -13.04 -28.46 -1.11
N ASN A 167 -13.70 -27.87 -2.09
CA ASN A 167 -13.73 -28.35 -3.47
C ASN A 167 -13.02 -27.39 -4.46
N SER A 168 -12.26 -26.42 -3.95
CA SER A 168 -11.54 -25.45 -4.78
C SER A 168 -10.40 -26.13 -5.55
N ASP A 169 -10.22 -25.73 -6.80
CA ASP A 169 -9.05 -26.09 -7.63
C ASP A 169 -7.73 -25.50 -7.09
N LYS A 170 -7.80 -24.47 -6.24
CA LYS A 170 -6.66 -23.83 -5.58
C LYS A 170 -6.16 -24.57 -4.33
N LEU A 171 -6.91 -25.57 -3.83
CA LEU A 171 -6.55 -26.30 -2.61
C LEU A 171 -5.14 -26.89 -2.62
N PRO A 172 -4.64 -27.51 -3.71
CA PRO A 172 -3.28 -28.05 -3.72
C PRO A 172 -2.24 -26.95 -3.46
N ALA A 173 -2.38 -25.79 -4.11
CA ALA A 173 -1.47 -24.64 -3.93
C ALA A 173 -1.56 -24.06 -2.52
N VAL A 174 -2.77 -23.93 -1.96
CA VAL A 174 -2.95 -23.42 -0.59
C VAL A 174 -2.35 -24.35 0.45
N ARG A 175 -2.50 -25.66 0.30
CA ARG A 175 -1.88 -26.66 1.19
C ARG A 175 -0.36 -26.61 1.12
N GLU A 176 0.20 -26.47 -0.06
CA GLU A 176 1.64 -26.32 -0.24
C GLU A 176 2.15 -25.03 0.45
N GLN A 177 1.47 -23.90 0.28
CA GLN A 177 1.83 -22.65 0.95
C GLN A 177 1.73 -22.76 2.48
N LEU A 178 0.72 -23.47 2.99
CA LEU A 178 0.56 -23.75 4.42
C LEU A 178 1.73 -24.54 4.98
N GLU A 179 2.13 -25.61 4.31
CA GLU A 179 3.26 -26.44 4.77
C GLU A 179 4.59 -25.68 4.69
N ARG A 180 4.82 -24.90 3.64
CA ARG A 180 5.99 -24.00 3.55
C ARG A 180 6.01 -22.98 4.70
N ALA A 181 4.86 -22.37 4.99
CA ALA A 181 4.75 -21.38 6.06
C ALA A 181 5.04 -21.98 7.45
N LYS A 182 4.59 -23.22 7.72
CA LYS A 182 4.87 -23.93 8.96
C LYS A 182 6.34 -24.34 9.10
N THR A 183 6.99 -24.70 8.01
CA THR A 183 8.42 -25.09 8.03
C THR A 183 9.35 -23.89 8.26
N THR A 184 8.99 -22.73 7.77
CA THR A 184 9.79 -21.50 7.93
C THR A 184 9.76 -20.97 9.39
N GLN A 185 8.86 -21.46 10.23
CA GLN A 185 8.76 -21.09 11.65
C GLN A 185 9.57 -22.01 12.60
N ARG A 186 10.16 -23.08 12.10
CA ARG A 186 10.98 -24.01 12.88
C ARG A 186 12.45 -23.68 12.76
#